data_f12b048d2f6955710146218ec96bb96b
#
_entry.id   f12b048d2f6955710146218ec96bb96b
#
_cell.length_a   1.000
_cell.length_b   1.000
_cell.length_c   1.000
_cell.angle_alpha   90.00
_cell.angle_beta   90.00
_cell.angle_gamma   90.00
#
_symmetry.space_group_name_H-M   'P 1'
#
loop_
_entity.id
_entity.type
_entity.pdbx_description
1 polymer ?
#
loop_
_entity_poly.entity_id
_entity_poly.type
_entity_poly.pdbx_seq_one_letter_code
_entity_poly.pdbx_strand_id
1 'polypeptide(L)'
;SESELASVLSHEIGHVTQRHIARMIENQKGNWAATLGSLLVAILAARAGSADGAAASVIGTQAALAQNYLSFSRDAEREADRVGFNSLVRAGFDPKGMENFFERLDFNNRAYEGSRAAPAYLRTHPLTIDRMSEAQTRSRMAGKRNHKDSLDFFLIRARLRVLQSN
;
A
#
# COMPACT_ATOMS: atom_id res chain seq x y z
N SER A 1 -1.68 13.62 -15.60
CA SER A 1 -0.37 14.18 -16.04
C SER A 1 0.69 13.10 -16.06
N GLU A 2 1.79 13.38 -16.75
CA GLU A 2 2.97 12.50 -16.77
C GLU A 2 3.59 12.37 -15.36
N SER A 3 3.58 13.44 -14.58
CA SER A 3 4.05 13.42 -13.19
C SER A 3 3.18 12.53 -12.27
N GLU A 4 1.88 12.40 -12.52
CA GLU A 4 1.03 11.44 -11.81
C GLU A 4 1.40 9.99 -12.17
N LEU A 5 1.64 9.70 -13.45
CA LEU A 5 2.11 8.38 -13.88
C LEU A 5 3.48 8.06 -13.27
N ALA A 6 4.40 9.04 -13.33
CA ALA A 6 5.73 8.91 -12.73
C ALA A 6 5.66 8.67 -11.21
N SER A 7 4.66 9.24 -10.51
CA SER A 7 4.48 9.02 -9.07
C SER A 7 4.10 7.57 -8.76
N VAL A 8 3.23 6.96 -9.57
CA VAL A 8 2.88 5.53 -9.41
C VAL A 8 4.10 4.65 -9.67
N LEU A 9 4.81 4.89 -10.79
CA LEU A 9 6.00 4.10 -11.11
C LEU A 9 7.08 4.23 -10.05
N SER A 10 7.30 5.43 -9.52
CA SER A 10 8.29 5.66 -8.46
C SER A 10 7.90 5.01 -7.13
N HIS A 11 6.60 4.91 -6.83
CA HIS A 11 6.08 4.15 -5.69
C HIS A 11 6.37 2.65 -5.85
N GLU A 12 6.08 2.06 -7.02
CA GLU A 12 6.40 0.65 -7.31
C GLU A 12 7.91 0.38 -7.24
N ILE A 13 8.73 1.31 -7.77
CA ILE A 13 10.20 1.24 -7.62
C ILE A 13 10.59 1.29 -6.14
N GLY A 14 9.88 2.06 -5.31
CA GLY A 14 10.03 2.08 -3.87
C GLY A 14 9.85 0.68 -3.26
N HIS A 15 8.77 -0.02 -3.61
CA HIS A 15 8.52 -1.40 -3.15
C HIS A 15 9.64 -2.37 -3.53
N VAL A 16 10.13 -2.28 -4.75
CA VAL A 16 11.21 -3.14 -5.27
C VAL A 16 12.54 -2.84 -4.57
N THR A 17 12.92 -1.57 -4.50
CA THR A 17 14.22 -1.14 -3.93
C THR A 17 14.29 -1.38 -2.42
N GLN A 18 13.18 -1.26 -1.70
CA GLN A 18 13.08 -1.58 -0.27
C GLN A 18 12.80 -3.07 -0.01
N ARG A 19 12.71 -3.89 -1.06
CA ARG A 19 12.53 -5.35 -0.98
C ARG A 19 11.32 -5.76 -0.13
N HIS A 20 10.19 -5.03 -0.23
CA HIS A 20 9.03 -5.23 0.63
C HIS A 20 8.47 -6.64 0.55
N ILE A 21 8.40 -7.24 -0.65
CA ILE A 21 7.92 -8.62 -0.83
C ILE A 21 8.84 -9.61 -0.11
N ALA A 22 10.17 -9.46 -0.25
CA ALA A 22 11.11 -10.36 0.42
C ALA A 22 11.02 -10.24 1.95
N ARG A 23 10.93 -9.00 2.47
CA ARG A 23 10.76 -8.73 3.91
C ARG A 23 9.43 -9.28 4.44
N MET A 24 8.36 -9.20 3.65
CA MET A 24 7.05 -9.76 4.00
C MET A 24 7.13 -11.28 4.13
N ILE A 25 7.76 -11.97 3.16
CA ILE A 25 7.95 -13.43 3.19
C ILE A 25 8.80 -13.83 4.40
N GLU A 26 9.85 -13.07 4.70
CA GLU A 26 10.72 -13.35 5.84
C GLU A 26 9.98 -13.17 7.17
N ASN A 27 9.18 -12.11 7.30
CA ASN A 27 8.36 -11.86 8.48
C ASN A 27 7.32 -12.98 8.70
N GLN A 28 6.77 -13.56 7.64
CA GLN A 28 5.84 -14.69 7.73
C GLN A 28 6.52 -15.99 8.20
N LYS A 29 7.81 -16.18 7.96
CA LYS A 29 8.51 -17.40 8.40
C LYS A 29 8.52 -17.57 9.92
N GLY A 30 8.46 -16.49 10.69
CA GLY A 30 8.37 -16.54 12.15
C GLY A 30 6.99 -16.92 12.69
N ASN A 31 5.94 -16.80 11.88
CA ASN A 31 4.55 -16.97 12.31
C ASN A 31 4.21 -18.43 12.69
N TRP A 32 4.91 -19.41 12.10
CA TRP A 32 4.73 -20.83 12.44
C TRP A 32 5.02 -21.13 13.90
N ALA A 33 6.05 -20.49 14.48
CA ALA A 33 6.41 -20.70 15.88
C ALA A 33 5.33 -20.15 16.83
N ALA A 34 4.76 -18.98 16.50
CA ALA A 34 3.63 -18.43 17.25
C ALA A 34 2.38 -19.31 17.14
N THR A 35 2.11 -19.84 15.95
CA THR A 35 0.96 -20.74 15.70
C THR A 35 1.15 -22.07 16.48
N LEU A 36 2.32 -22.69 16.45
CA LEU A 36 2.59 -23.89 17.23
C LEU A 36 2.54 -23.62 18.72
N GLY A 37 3.09 -22.48 19.17
CA GLY A 37 3.02 -22.08 20.59
C GLY A 37 1.58 -21.92 21.06
N SER A 38 0.73 -21.26 20.28
CA SER A 38 -0.69 -21.11 20.63
C SER A 38 -1.44 -22.45 20.68
N LEU A 39 -1.10 -23.38 19.79
CA LEU A 39 -1.68 -24.72 19.80
C LEU A 39 -1.28 -25.51 21.05
N LEU A 40 -0.03 -25.42 21.48
CA LEU A 40 0.42 -26.01 22.74
C LEU A 40 -0.33 -25.43 23.94
N VAL A 41 -0.47 -24.12 24.02
CA VAL A 41 -1.25 -23.45 25.07
C VAL A 41 -2.71 -23.89 25.02
N ALA A 42 -3.32 -24.02 23.84
CA ALA A 42 -4.68 -24.48 23.67
C ALA A 42 -4.87 -25.92 24.22
N ILE A 43 -3.93 -26.82 23.90
CA ILE A 43 -3.94 -28.20 24.40
C ILE A 43 -3.84 -28.26 25.94
N LEU A 44 -2.92 -27.46 26.51
CA LEU A 44 -2.75 -27.39 27.96
C LEU A 44 -4.01 -26.82 28.67
N ALA A 45 -4.60 -25.76 28.11
CA ALA A 45 -5.84 -25.16 28.62
C ALA A 45 -7.02 -26.14 28.56
N ALA A 46 -7.16 -26.85 27.43
CA ALA A 46 -8.21 -27.88 27.28
C ALA A 46 -8.04 -29.00 28.27
N ARG A 47 -6.83 -29.48 28.55
CA ARG A 47 -6.52 -30.48 29.56
C ARG A 47 -6.80 -30.00 30.99
N ALA A 48 -6.64 -28.71 31.24
CA ALA A 48 -7.01 -28.06 32.50
C ALA A 48 -8.52 -27.78 32.64
N GLY A 49 -9.34 -28.22 31.67
CA GLY A 49 -10.79 -28.04 31.68
C GLY A 49 -11.26 -26.67 31.19
N SER A 50 -10.37 -25.86 30.62
CA SER A 50 -10.70 -24.52 30.10
C SER A 50 -10.84 -24.55 28.59
N ALA A 51 -12.00 -24.86 28.05
CA ALA A 51 -12.33 -24.80 26.65
C ALA A 51 -12.24 -23.36 26.11
N ASP A 52 -12.67 -22.37 26.87
CA ASP A 52 -12.62 -20.95 26.52
C ASP A 52 -11.18 -20.46 26.45
N GLY A 53 -10.31 -20.89 27.37
CA GLY A 53 -8.88 -20.58 27.33
C GLY A 53 -8.17 -21.18 26.11
N ALA A 54 -8.54 -22.38 25.70
CA ALA A 54 -8.04 -23.00 24.48
C ALA A 54 -8.45 -22.22 23.23
N ALA A 55 -9.74 -21.88 23.11
CA ALA A 55 -10.24 -21.07 21.99
C ALA A 55 -9.62 -19.68 21.96
N ALA A 56 -9.52 -19.00 23.10
CA ALA A 56 -8.92 -17.67 23.21
C ALA A 56 -7.46 -17.63 22.78
N SER A 57 -6.66 -18.67 23.10
CA SER A 57 -5.25 -18.72 22.68
C SER A 57 -5.08 -18.80 21.17
N VAL A 58 -5.91 -19.60 20.48
CA VAL A 58 -5.87 -19.74 19.02
C VAL A 58 -6.37 -18.47 18.34
N ILE A 59 -7.54 -17.98 18.74
CA ILE A 59 -8.16 -16.77 18.15
C ILE A 59 -7.27 -15.55 18.38
N GLY A 60 -6.76 -15.36 19.60
CA GLY A 60 -5.86 -14.26 19.94
C GLY A 60 -4.58 -14.27 19.11
N THR A 61 -3.98 -15.43 18.90
CA THR A 61 -2.79 -15.56 18.04
C THR A 61 -3.10 -15.21 16.59
N GLN A 62 -4.22 -15.71 16.03
CA GLN A 62 -4.62 -15.37 14.66
C GLN A 62 -4.88 -13.87 14.51
N ALA A 63 -5.53 -13.25 15.49
CA ALA A 63 -5.76 -11.81 15.48
C ALA A 63 -4.44 -11.02 15.56
N ALA A 64 -3.50 -11.45 16.40
CA ALA A 64 -2.17 -10.82 16.49
C ALA A 64 -1.37 -10.94 15.19
N LEU A 65 -1.38 -12.11 14.54
CA LEU A 65 -0.73 -12.33 13.25
C LEU A 65 -1.35 -11.46 12.14
N ALA A 66 -2.67 -11.38 12.10
CA ALA A 66 -3.37 -10.50 11.16
C ALA A 66 -3.04 -9.02 11.40
N GLN A 67 -2.98 -8.58 12.65
CA GLN A 67 -2.60 -7.22 13.01
C GLN A 67 -1.15 -6.90 12.62
N ASN A 68 -0.22 -7.83 12.83
CA ASN A 68 1.18 -7.68 12.41
C ASN A 68 1.31 -7.55 10.89
N TYR A 69 0.57 -8.37 10.14
CA TYR A 69 0.54 -8.27 8.68
C TYR A 69 0.02 -6.91 8.20
N LEU A 70 -1.10 -6.43 8.77
CA LEU A 70 -1.67 -5.13 8.43
C LEU A 70 -0.75 -3.97 8.81
N SER A 71 -0.04 -4.06 9.92
CA SER A 71 0.93 -3.05 10.35
C SER A 71 2.13 -3.03 9.41
N PHE A 72 2.70 -4.19 9.10
CA PHE A 72 3.79 -4.31 8.13
C PHE A 72 3.39 -3.75 6.75
N SER A 73 2.19 -4.08 6.26
CA SER A 73 1.68 -3.57 4.99
C SER A 73 1.61 -2.04 4.98
N ARG A 74 1.04 -1.42 6.02
CA ARG A 74 0.97 0.05 6.14
C ARG A 74 2.33 0.72 6.19
N ASP A 75 3.29 0.13 6.89
CA ASP A 75 4.65 0.67 6.98
C ASP A 75 5.38 0.55 5.65
N ALA A 76 5.20 -0.56 4.93
CA ALA A 76 5.73 -0.75 3.59
C ALA A 76 5.17 0.30 2.59
N GLU A 77 3.86 0.59 2.67
CA GLU A 77 3.24 1.65 1.85
C GLU A 77 3.82 3.04 2.14
N ARG A 78 3.97 3.41 3.43
CA ARG A 78 4.58 4.68 3.83
C ARG A 78 6.04 4.78 3.39
N GLU A 79 6.79 3.69 3.49
CA GLU A 79 8.18 3.63 3.04
C GLU A 79 8.28 3.78 1.52
N ALA A 80 7.41 3.08 0.76
CA ALA A 80 7.33 3.19 -0.69
C ALA A 80 6.94 4.61 -1.14
N ASP A 81 5.97 5.24 -0.46
CA ASP A 81 5.61 6.64 -0.73
C ASP A 81 6.79 7.58 -0.50
N ARG A 82 7.51 7.43 0.61
CA ARG A 82 8.66 8.28 0.93
C ARG A 82 9.80 8.11 -0.07
N VAL A 83 10.17 6.88 -0.38
CA VAL A 83 11.25 6.57 -1.34
C VAL A 83 10.84 6.95 -2.75
N GLY A 84 9.61 6.61 -3.13
CA GLY A 84 9.02 6.96 -4.42
C GLY A 84 8.93 8.47 -4.62
N PHE A 85 8.46 9.23 -3.63
CA PHE A 85 8.43 10.69 -3.70
C PHE A 85 9.82 11.29 -3.95
N ASN A 86 10.84 10.82 -3.22
CA ASN A 86 12.21 11.29 -3.43
C ASN A 86 12.73 10.95 -4.83
N SER A 87 12.37 9.78 -5.36
CA SER A 87 12.74 9.36 -6.72
C SER A 87 12.06 10.21 -7.77
N LEU A 88 10.75 10.49 -7.61
CA LEU A 88 9.96 11.39 -8.45
C LEU A 88 10.62 12.77 -8.56
N VAL A 89 10.95 13.37 -7.42
CA VAL A 89 11.58 14.71 -7.34
C VAL A 89 12.96 14.73 -7.97
N ARG A 90 13.79 13.70 -7.73
CA ARG A 90 15.14 13.58 -8.33
C ARG A 90 15.09 13.40 -9.84
N ALA A 91 14.07 12.71 -10.33
CA ALA A 91 13.85 12.54 -11.77
C ALA A 91 13.32 13.82 -12.48
N GLY A 92 13.06 14.90 -11.72
CA GLY A 92 12.65 16.19 -12.28
C GLY A 92 11.15 16.34 -12.52
N PHE A 93 10.34 15.40 -12.07
CA PHE A 93 8.88 15.51 -12.15
C PHE A 93 8.31 16.46 -11.11
N ASP A 94 7.06 16.91 -11.34
CA ASP A 94 6.38 17.77 -10.37
C ASP A 94 6.04 16.98 -9.09
N PRO A 95 6.49 17.42 -7.91
CA PRO A 95 6.14 16.82 -6.62
C PRO A 95 4.64 16.64 -6.39
N LYS A 96 3.81 17.53 -6.97
CA LYS A 96 2.35 17.43 -6.93
C LYS A 96 1.79 16.19 -7.64
N GLY A 97 2.58 15.50 -8.46
CA GLY A 97 2.15 14.30 -9.14
C GLY A 97 1.59 13.23 -8.19
N MET A 98 2.25 13.01 -7.05
CA MET A 98 1.78 12.03 -6.06
C MET A 98 0.52 12.51 -5.33
N GLU A 99 0.46 13.77 -4.91
CA GLU A 99 -0.72 14.37 -4.29
C GLU A 99 -1.94 14.27 -5.21
N ASN A 100 -1.81 14.74 -6.45
CA ASN A 100 -2.89 14.71 -7.46
C ASN A 100 -3.34 13.28 -7.79
N PHE A 101 -2.42 12.33 -7.82
CA PHE A 101 -2.76 10.92 -8.02
C PHE A 101 -3.60 10.39 -6.86
N PHE A 102 -3.22 10.65 -5.61
CA PHE A 102 -3.99 10.22 -4.44
C PHE A 102 -5.37 10.88 -4.37
N GLU A 103 -5.49 12.18 -4.67
CA GLU A 103 -6.79 12.86 -4.74
C GLU A 103 -7.70 12.23 -5.80
N ARG A 104 -7.15 11.92 -6.98
CA ARG A 104 -7.90 11.25 -8.05
C ARG A 104 -8.33 9.84 -7.64
N LEU A 105 -7.46 9.12 -6.95
CA LEU A 105 -7.72 7.77 -6.47
C LEU A 105 -8.83 7.77 -5.41
N ASP A 106 -8.78 8.71 -4.45
CA ASP A 106 -9.82 8.91 -3.44
C ASP A 106 -11.16 9.30 -4.06
N PHE A 107 -11.16 10.26 -4.99
CA PHE A 107 -12.36 10.65 -5.73
C PHE A 107 -13.01 9.46 -6.44
N ASN A 108 -12.22 8.67 -7.17
CA ASN A 108 -12.72 7.49 -7.85
C ASN A 108 -13.23 6.43 -6.84
N ASN A 109 -12.53 6.23 -5.72
CA ASN A 109 -12.96 5.28 -4.70
C ASN A 109 -14.33 5.65 -4.12
N ARG A 110 -14.54 6.93 -3.79
CA ARG A 110 -15.85 7.43 -3.30
C ARG A 110 -16.96 7.27 -4.34
N ALA A 111 -16.66 7.48 -5.61
CA ALA A 111 -17.62 7.27 -6.69
C ALA A 111 -18.08 5.80 -6.83
N TYR A 112 -17.23 4.85 -6.36
CA TYR A 112 -17.52 3.42 -6.41
C TYR A 112 -18.02 2.84 -5.06
N GLU A 113 -18.19 3.66 -4.01
CA GLU A 113 -18.69 3.21 -2.70
C GLU A 113 -20.11 2.58 -2.73
N GLY A 114 -20.80 2.64 -3.85
CA GLY A 114 -22.07 1.92 -4.10
C GLY A 114 -21.93 0.69 -5.01
N SER A 115 -20.78 0.44 -5.60
CA SER A 115 -20.53 -0.68 -6.51
C SER A 115 -19.50 -1.65 -5.94
N ARG A 116 -19.75 -2.93 -6.14
CA ARG A 116 -19.18 -4.11 -5.47
C ARG A 116 -17.65 -4.30 -5.42
N ALA A 117 -16.81 -3.40 -5.92
CA ALA A 117 -15.36 -3.61 -5.83
C ALA A 117 -14.57 -2.29 -5.87
N ALA A 118 -13.79 -2.05 -4.83
CA ALA A 118 -12.74 -1.04 -4.86
C ALA A 118 -11.81 -1.27 -6.08
N PRO A 119 -11.28 -0.20 -6.70
CA PRO A 119 -10.30 -0.32 -7.77
C PRO A 119 -9.20 -1.33 -7.42
N ALA A 120 -8.78 -2.14 -8.41
CA ALA A 120 -7.82 -3.24 -8.17
C ALA A 120 -6.56 -2.74 -7.46
N TYR A 121 -6.09 -1.55 -7.81
CA TYR A 121 -4.93 -0.91 -7.17
C TYR A 121 -5.13 -0.70 -5.65
N LEU A 122 -6.30 -0.24 -5.20
CA LEU A 122 -6.58 0.01 -3.78
C LEU A 122 -6.66 -1.25 -2.92
N ARG A 123 -6.86 -2.41 -3.54
CA ARG A 123 -6.86 -3.70 -2.81
C ARG A 123 -5.45 -4.11 -2.36
N THR A 124 -4.45 -3.76 -3.14
CA THR A 124 -3.03 -4.06 -2.85
C THR A 124 -2.31 -2.88 -2.21
N HIS A 125 -2.74 -1.64 -2.51
CA HIS A 125 -2.17 -0.39 -2.03
C HIS A 125 -3.25 0.48 -1.37
N PRO A 126 -3.67 0.17 -0.14
CA PRO A 126 -4.74 0.90 0.52
C PRO A 126 -4.36 2.37 0.74
N LEU A 127 -5.23 3.26 0.29
CA LEU A 127 -5.07 4.69 0.50
C LEU A 127 -5.65 5.08 1.86
N THR A 128 -4.83 5.67 2.70
CA THR A 128 -5.24 6.19 4.01
C THR A 128 -5.15 7.71 4.04
N ILE A 129 -5.90 8.33 4.95
CA ILE A 129 -5.84 9.78 5.18
C ILE A 129 -4.41 10.21 5.52
N ASP A 130 -3.67 9.40 6.29
CA ASP A 130 -2.29 9.68 6.66
C ASP A 130 -1.38 9.75 5.43
N ARG A 131 -1.49 8.80 4.47
CA ARG A 131 -0.70 8.80 3.24
C ARG A 131 -0.98 10.04 2.39
N MET A 132 -2.25 10.42 2.26
CA MET A 132 -2.67 11.64 1.54
C MET A 132 -2.09 12.89 2.20
N SER A 133 -2.22 13.02 3.50
CA SER A 133 -1.70 14.15 4.29
C SER A 133 -0.18 14.27 4.20
N GLU A 134 0.52 13.13 4.24
CA GLU A 134 1.97 13.09 4.12
C GLU A 134 2.43 13.47 2.70
N ALA A 135 1.78 12.95 1.66
CA ALA A 135 2.06 13.34 0.27
C ALA A 135 1.87 14.84 0.04
N GLN A 136 0.78 15.41 0.57
CA GLN A 136 0.50 16.85 0.50
C GLN A 136 1.56 17.67 1.24
N THR A 137 1.98 17.23 2.42
CA THR A 137 3.02 17.91 3.19
C THR A 137 4.36 17.89 2.46
N ARG A 138 4.78 16.73 1.94
CA ARG A 138 6.01 16.58 1.16
C ARG A 138 5.98 17.41 -0.12
N SER A 139 4.85 17.43 -0.82
CA SER A 139 4.64 18.23 -2.02
C SER A 139 4.83 19.72 -1.74
N ARG A 140 4.24 20.23 -0.66
CA ARG A 140 4.42 21.63 -0.23
C ARG A 140 5.87 21.96 0.14
N MET A 141 6.55 21.08 0.86
CA MET A 141 7.95 21.28 1.26
C MET A 141 8.92 21.25 0.08
N ALA A 142 8.69 20.39 -0.91
CA ALA A 142 9.51 20.31 -2.10
C ALA A 142 9.33 21.50 -3.08
N GLY A 143 8.20 22.23 -2.92
CA GLY A 143 7.83 23.34 -3.78
C GLY A 143 7.39 22.90 -5.18
N LYS A 144 6.83 23.85 -5.93
CA LYS A 144 6.34 23.59 -7.29
C LYS A 144 7.49 23.42 -8.26
N ARG A 145 7.43 22.37 -9.08
CA ARG A 145 8.27 22.21 -10.26
C ARG A 145 7.40 22.26 -11.53
N ASN A 146 7.85 22.96 -12.52
CA ASN A 146 7.13 23.10 -13.79
C ASN A 146 7.57 21.99 -14.75
N HIS A 147 7.07 20.78 -14.54
CA HIS A 147 7.24 19.67 -15.48
C HIS A 147 6.16 19.75 -16.57
N LYS A 148 6.57 19.78 -17.83
CA LYS A 148 5.64 19.74 -18.97
C LYS A 148 5.49 18.30 -19.43
N ASP A 149 4.24 17.85 -19.57
CA ASP A 149 3.94 16.54 -20.14
C ASP A 149 4.54 16.42 -21.56
N SER A 150 5.21 15.31 -21.84
CA SER A 150 5.85 15.03 -23.13
C SER A 150 4.82 14.70 -24.22
N LEU A 151 5.20 14.88 -25.48
CA LEU A 151 4.37 14.46 -26.61
C LEU A 151 4.14 12.94 -26.57
N ASP A 152 5.16 12.16 -26.23
CA ASP A 152 5.07 10.71 -26.12
C ASP A 152 4.04 10.28 -25.06
N PHE A 153 3.97 10.97 -23.92
CA PHE A 153 2.95 10.74 -22.92
C PHE A 153 1.55 10.95 -23.49
N PHE A 154 1.31 12.02 -24.24
CA PHE A 154 0.00 12.26 -24.84
C PHE A 154 -0.37 11.21 -25.89
N LEU A 155 0.58 10.81 -26.74
CA LEU A 155 0.35 9.80 -27.78
C LEU A 155 0.06 8.42 -27.18
N ILE A 156 0.85 7.98 -26.19
CA ILE A 156 0.64 6.70 -25.50
C ILE A 156 -0.70 6.71 -24.78
N ARG A 157 -1.03 7.78 -24.08
CA ARG A 157 -2.32 7.92 -23.39
C ARG A 157 -3.50 7.87 -24.36
N ALA A 158 -3.41 8.53 -25.50
CA ALA A 158 -4.44 8.48 -26.53
C ALA A 158 -4.60 7.06 -27.10
N ARG A 159 -3.50 6.39 -27.41
CA ARG A 159 -3.49 4.99 -27.87
C ARG A 159 -4.16 4.04 -26.87
N LEU A 160 -3.82 4.15 -25.58
CA LEU A 160 -4.42 3.31 -24.54
C LEU A 160 -5.93 3.53 -24.41
N ARG A 161 -6.41 4.78 -24.54
CA ARG A 161 -7.85 5.07 -24.53
C ARG A 161 -8.58 4.39 -25.67
N VAL A 162 -8.03 4.41 -26.88
CA VAL A 162 -8.61 3.74 -28.04
C VAL A 162 -8.66 2.22 -27.83
N LEU A 163 -7.59 1.62 -27.28
CA LEU A 163 -7.55 0.19 -27.00
C LEU A 163 -8.51 -0.27 -25.89
N GLN A 164 -8.89 0.62 -24.98
CA GLN A 164 -9.84 0.33 -23.90
C GLN A 164 -11.31 0.57 -24.30
N SER A 165 -11.55 1.26 -25.39
CA SER A 165 -12.91 1.56 -25.88
C SER A 165 -13.49 0.49 -26.83
N ASN A 166 -12.72 -0.52 -27.16
CA ASN A 166 -13.12 -1.72 -27.91
C ASN A 166 -13.29 -2.90 -26.95
#